data_9a1cc430353e8c88e0dc9a72f0ae151a
#
_entry.id   9a1cc430353e8c88e0dc9a72f0ae151a
#
_cell.length_a   1.000
_cell.length_b   1.000
_cell.length_c   1.000
_cell.angle_alpha   90.00
_cell.angle_beta   90.00
_cell.angle_gamma   90.00
#
_symmetry.space_group_name_H-M   'P 1'
#
loop_
_entity.id
_entity.type
_entity.pdbx_description
1 polymer ?
#
loop_
_entity_poly.entity_id
_entity_poly.type
_entity_poly.pdbx_seq_one_letter_code
_entity_poly.pdbx_strand_id
1 'polypeptide(L)'
;FATGRNPKHAAIAVTAGIQRALSQRELEGVLAHEMAHIKNRDILIASVAAMVAGAIAAIANFLQFSLFFGGDDDNPLGLIGTLATIILAPIAAMIIQFAVSRQREYVADATGAELLGDPLPLADALESLHRSAEVIPMKVNPAAEPLYIVNPLHANARGGRAKGLFSTHPPMEERVSRLRRMAGASSLEIATF
;
A
#
# COMPACT_ATOMS: atom_id res chain seq x y z
N PHE A 1 -6.94 3.55 -10.38
CA PHE A 1 -7.01 3.96 -8.97
C PHE A 1 -8.42 4.39 -8.58
N ALA A 2 -8.80 4.16 -7.32
CA ALA A 2 -10.04 4.66 -6.73
C ALA A 2 -9.77 5.95 -5.93
N THR A 3 -10.73 6.87 -5.94
CA THR A 3 -10.69 8.10 -5.15
C THR A 3 -12.09 8.45 -4.64
N GLY A 4 -12.17 9.31 -3.62
CA GLY A 4 -13.44 9.80 -3.08
C GLY A 4 -13.41 9.90 -1.55
N ARG A 5 -14.31 10.70 -1.01
CA ARG A 5 -14.38 10.94 0.45
C ARG A 5 -15.12 9.85 1.23
N ASN A 6 -15.98 9.08 0.55
CA ASN A 6 -16.72 7.96 1.12
C ASN A 6 -17.34 7.09 0.00
N PRO A 7 -17.90 5.90 0.30
CA PRO A 7 -18.47 5.01 -0.72
C PRO A 7 -19.58 5.61 -1.58
N LYS A 8 -20.32 6.60 -1.06
CA LYS A 8 -21.39 7.28 -1.82
C LYS A 8 -20.87 8.37 -2.76
N HIS A 9 -19.61 8.79 -2.57
CA HIS A 9 -18.96 9.86 -3.34
C HIS A 9 -17.55 9.38 -3.73
N ALA A 10 -17.50 8.31 -4.49
CA ALA A 10 -16.29 7.70 -4.98
C ALA A 10 -16.30 7.61 -6.51
N ALA A 11 -15.12 7.56 -7.09
CA ALA A 11 -14.90 7.37 -8.51
C ALA A 11 -13.70 6.45 -8.73
N ILE A 12 -13.75 5.67 -9.80
CA ILE A 12 -12.64 4.82 -10.25
C ILE A 12 -12.17 5.36 -11.59
N ALA A 13 -10.88 5.61 -11.71
CA ALA A 13 -10.24 6.02 -12.95
C ALA A 13 -9.38 4.87 -13.50
N VAL A 14 -9.59 4.58 -14.78
CA VAL A 14 -8.87 3.53 -15.52
C VAL A 14 -8.15 4.17 -16.70
N THR A 15 -6.86 3.90 -16.85
CA THR A 15 -6.09 4.45 -17.97
C THR A 15 -6.33 3.63 -19.24
N ALA A 16 -6.27 4.29 -20.40
CA ALA A 16 -6.34 3.58 -21.69
C ALA A 16 -5.20 2.56 -21.86
N GLY A 17 -4.08 2.75 -21.15
CA GLY A 17 -2.96 1.81 -21.16
C GLY A 17 -3.34 0.48 -20.51
N ILE A 18 -3.92 0.50 -19.32
CA ILE A 18 -4.33 -0.72 -18.61
C ILE A 18 -5.46 -1.45 -19.34
N GLN A 19 -6.40 -0.71 -19.95
CA GLN A 19 -7.47 -1.29 -20.76
C GLN A 19 -6.95 -2.05 -22.00
N ARG A 20 -5.82 -1.63 -22.56
CA ARG A 20 -5.16 -2.31 -23.70
C ARG A 20 -4.27 -3.45 -23.26
N ALA A 21 -3.71 -3.39 -22.05
CA ALA A 21 -2.77 -4.38 -21.54
C ALA A 21 -3.44 -5.61 -20.94
N LEU A 22 -4.68 -5.47 -20.46
CA LEU A 22 -5.42 -6.51 -19.78
C LEU A 22 -6.59 -7.04 -20.62
N SER A 23 -6.90 -8.33 -20.49
CA SER A 23 -8.14 -8.89 -20.94
C SER A 23 -9.32 -8.32 -20.14
N GLN A 24 -10.55 -8.47 -20.64
CA GLN A 24 -11.74 -8.01 -19.93
C GLN A 24 -11.85 -8.64 -18.54
N ARG A 25 -11.58 -9.94 -18.40
CA ARG A 25 -11.65 -10.67 -17.14
C ARG A 25 -10.60 -10.17 -16.14
N GLU A 26 -9.37 -9.92 -16.58
CA GLU A 26 -8.32 -9.32 -15.74
C GLU A 26 -8.68 -7.89 -15.31
N LEU A 27 -9.27 -7.10 -16.20
CA LEU A 27 -9.75 -5.76 -15.90
C LEU A 27 -10.87 -5.77 -14.86
N GLU A 28 -11.80 -6.72 -14.92
CA GLU A 28 -12.84 -6.93 -13.90
C GLU A 28 -12.22 -7.22 -12.52
N GLY A 29 -11.14 -8.03 -12.46
CA GLY A 29 -10.39 -8.27 -11.24
C GLY A 29 -9.78 -7.00 -10.65
N VAL A 30 -9.15 -6.17 -11.49
CA VAL A 30 -8.60 -4.87 -11.09
C VAL A 30 -9.70 -3.93 -10.59
N LEU A 31 -10.84 -3.86 -11.28
CA LEU A 31 -11.95 -3.01 -10.87
C LEU A 31 -12.56 -3.46 -9.55
N ALA A 32 -12.67 -4.77 -9.31
CA ALA A 32 -13.13 -5.32 -8.04
C ALA A 32 -12.18 -4.97 -6.88
N HIS A 33 -10.86 -5.00 -7.11
CA HIS A 33 -9.86 -4.53 -6.15
C HIS A 33 -10.01 -3.04 -5.84
N GLU A 34 -10.18 -2.19 -6.85
CA GLU A 34 -10.41 -0.75 -6.65
C GLU A 34 -11.74 -0.47 -5.91
N MET A 35 -12.79 -1.25 -6.20
CA MET A 35 -14.04 -1.17 -5.47
C MET A 35 -13.89 -1.62 -4.01
N ALA A 36 -13.02 -2.59 -3.74
CA ALA A 36 -12.72 -3.03 -2.38
C ALA A 36 -12.11 -1.90 -1.54
N HIS A 37 -11.20 -1.10 -2.08
CA HIS A 37 -10.66 0.09 -1.39
C HIS A 37 -11.77 1.08 -1.00
N ILE A 38 -12.75 1.29 -1.89
CA ILE A 38 -13.91 2.14 -1.60
C ILE A 38 -14.77 1.54 -0.49
N LYS A 39 -15.12 0.24 -0.61
CA LYS A 39 -15.94 -0.49 0.36
C LYS A 39 -15.30 -0.50 1.75
N ASN A 40 -14.00 -0.74 1.82
CA ASN A 40 -13.21 -0.82 3.04
C ASN A 40 -12.88 0.56 3.64
N ARG A 41 -13.25 1.65 2.96
CA ARG A 41 -12.96 3.05 3.37
C ARG A 41 -11.46 3.32 3.56
N ASP A 42 -10.65 2.78 2.68
CA ASP A 42 -9.19 2.81 2.79
C ASP A 42 -8.62 4.22 2.79
N ILE A 43 -9.26 5.18 2.10
CA ILE A 43 -8.88 6.59 2.13
C ILE A 43 -9.00 7.17 3.55
N LEU A 44 -10.07 6.81 4.28
CA LEU A 44 -10.24 7.24 5.68
C LEU A 44 -9.16 6.65 6.57
N ILE A 45 -8.87 5.35 6.43
CA ILE A 45 -7.82 4.67 7.21
C ILE A 45 -6.46 5.30 6.94
N ALA A 46 -6.13 5.57 5.66
CA ALA A 46 -4.89 6.25 5.29
C ALA A 46 -4.80 7.66 5.88
N SER A 47 -5.90 8.41 5.85
CA SER A 47 -5.94 9.77 6.41
C SER A 47 -5.73 9.77 7.93
N VAL A 48 -6.34 8.82 8.65
CA VAL A 48 -6.13 8.65 10.11
C VAL A 48 -4.69 8.26 10.41
N ALA A 49 -4.13 7.30 9.66
CA ALA A 49 -2.73 6.89 9.82
C ALA A 49 -1.75 8.05 9.56
N ALA A 50 -2.00 8.85 8.53
CA ALA A 50 -1.21 10.04 8.22
C ALA A 50 -1.31 11.11 9.32
N MET A 51 -2.51 11.30 9.88
CA MET A 51 -2.72 12.24 10.99
C MET A 51 -1.97 11.81 12.25
N VAL A 52 -2.01 10.52 12.61
CA VAL A 52 -1.26 9.98 13.77
C VAL A 52 0.25 10.14 13.55
N ALA A 53 0.76 9.79 12.36
CA ALA A 53 2.15 9.97 12.04
C ALA A 53 2.58 11.45 12.06
N GLY A 54 1.72 12.35 11.57
CA GLY A 54 1.93 13.80 11.66
C GLY A 54 1.98 14.32 13.09
N ALA A 55 1.14 13.80 13.98
CA ALA A 55 1.17 14.14 15.41
C ALA A 55 2.49 13.67 16.07
N ILE A 56 2.95 12.46 15.76
CA ILE A 56 4.25 11.96 16.25
C ILE A 56 5.40 12.84 15.76
N ALA A 57 5.39 13.21 14.48
CA ALA A 57 6.39 14.09 13.91
C ALA A 57 6.37 15.51 14.55
N ALA A 58 5.17 16.04 14.83
CA ALA A 58 5.03 17.33 15.49
C ALA A 58 5.61 17.31 16.92
N ILE A 59 5.39 16.24 17.68
CA ILE A 59 5.97 16.05 19.02
C ILE A 59 7.50 15.97 18.92
N ALA A 60 8.04 15.20 17.97
CA ALA A 60 9.48 15.10 17.76
C ALA A 60 10.10 16.46 17.41
N ASN A 61 9.45 17.24 16.54
CA ASN A 61 9.89 18.58 16.19
C ASN A 61 9.81 19.56 17.39
N PHE A 62 8.78 19.46 18.21
CA PHE A 62 8.66 20.25 19.43
C PHE A 62 9.78 19.93 20.43
N LEU A 63 10.09 18.65 20.64
CA LEU A 63 11.22 18.24 21.48
C LEU A 63 12.54 18.74 20.93
N GLN A 64 12.74 18.68 19.62
CA GLN A 64 13.93 19.24 18.97
C GLN A 64 14.04 20.75 19.22
N PHE A 65 12.95 21.49 19.05
CA PHE A 65 12.92 22.92 19.33
C PHE A 65 13.26 23.22 20.81
N SER A 66 12.70 22.44 21.74
CA SER A 66 12.97 22.58 23.19
C SER A 66 14.46 22.37 23.54
N LEU A 67 15.16 21.49 22.83
CA LEU A 67 16.61 21.32 23.03
C LEU A 67 17.44 22.54 22.60
N PHE A 68 16.98 23.26 21.56
CA PHE A 68 17.71 24.45 21.08
C PHE A 68 17.43 25.71 21.89
N PHE A 69 16.26 25.83 22.50
CA PHE A 69 15.76 27.04 23.14
C PHE A 69 15.40 26.87 24.62
N GLY A 70 15.30 25.62 25.12
CA GLY A 70 15.06 25.31 26.53
C GLY A 70 16.41 25.20 27.26
N GLY A 71 16.68 26.14 28.17
CA GLY A 71 17.91 26.14 28.92
C GLY A 71 18.01 25.03 29.96
N ASP A 72 19.25 24.70 30.29
CA ASP A 72 19.73 24.10 31.55
C ASP A 72 19.02 22.82 32.05
N ASP A 73 19.11 21.75 31.31
CA ASP A 73 18.95 20.40 31.90
C ASP A 73 20.34 19.73 31.93
N ASP A 74 21.03 19.83 33.07
CA ASP A 74 22.30 19.14 33.37
C ASP A 74 22.15 17.59 33.43
N ASN A 75 21.08 17.04 32.86
CA ASN A 75 20.84 15.60 32.85
C ASN A 75 21.22 14.96 31.49
N PRO A 76 22.43 14.36 31.40
CA PRO A 76 22.89 13.73 30.15
C PRO A 76 21.96 12.60 29.65
N LEU A 77 21.24 11.90 30.55
CA LEU A 77 20.28 10.85 30.20
C LEU A 77 18.99 11.44 29.59
N GLY A 78 18.56 12.61 30.05
CA GLY A 78 17.45 13.36 29.46
C GLY A 78 17.77 13.81 28.04
N LEU A 79 18.97 14.32 27.80
CA LEU A 79 19.43 14.71 26.47
C LEU A 79 19.51 13.52 25.51
N ILE A 80 20.10 12.39 25.93
CA ILE A 80 20.18 11.17 25.09
C ILE A 80 18.79 10.64 24.77
N GLY A 81 17.89 10.58 25.76
CA GLY A 81 16.50 10.14 25.55
C GLY A 81 15.74 11.01 24.56
N THR A 82 15.92 12.33 24.66
CA THR A 82 15.29 13.29 23.74
C THR A 82 15.85 13.15 22.32
N LEU A 83 17.17 13.06 22.16
CA LEU A 83 17.81 12.84 20.85
C LEU A 83 17.36 11.51 20.22
N ALA A 84 17.29 10.44 21.01
CA ALA A 84 16.78 9.16 20.54
C ALA A 84 15.31 9.27 20.07
N THR A 85 14.46 9.97 20.81
CA THR A 85 13.06 10.18 20.44
C THR A 85 12.93 10.98 19.14
N ILE A 86 13.68 12.04 18.97
CA ILE A 86 13.70 12.88 17.76
C ILE A 86 14.03 12.04 16.51
N ILE A 87 14.94 11.08 16.63
CA ILE A 87 15.38 10.24 15.51
C ILE A 87 14.43 9.05 15.31
N LEU A 88 14.06 8.38 16.39
CA LEU A 88 13.33 7.10 16.30
C LEU A 88 11.82 7.28 16.06
N ALA A 89 11.21 8.35 16.57
CA ALA A 89 9.77 8.55 16.43
C ALA A 89 9.33 8.73 14.96
N PRO A 90 9.98 9.54 14.11
CA PRO A 90 9.66 9.63 12.68
C PRO A 90 9.84 8.29 11.95
N ILE A 91 10.89 7.53 12.30
CA ILE A 91 11.16 6.22 11.71
C ILE A 91 10.05 5.23 12.09
N ALA A 92 9.65 5.19 13.35
CA ALA A 92 8.56 4.35 13.83
C ALA A 92 7.23 4.72 13.15
N ALA A 93 6.92 6.00 13.03
CA ALA A 93 5.73 6.49 12.33
C ALA A 93 5.71 6.05 10.86
N MET A 94 6.84 6.12 10.17
CA MET A 94 7.00 5.67 8.79
C MET A 94 6.78 4.14 8.67
N ILE A 95 7.37 3.35 9.56
CA ILE A 95 7.20 1.88 9.56
C ILE A 95 5.73 1.51 9.77
N ILE A 96 5.03 2.19 10.69
CA ILE A 96 3.61 1.97 10.94
C ILE A 96 2.79 2.30 9.68
N GLN A 97 3.05 3.43 9.01
CA GLN A 97 2.35 3.79 7.78
C GLN A 97 2.52 2.74 6.68
N PHE A 98 3.73 2.25 6.47
CA PHE A 98 4.00 1.21 5.46
C PHE A 98 3.34 -0.12 5.84
N ALA A 99 3.33 -0.49 7.12
CA ALA A 99 2.67 -1.71 7.58
C ALA A 99 1.15 -1.63 7.35
N VAL A 100 0.52 -0.52 7.69
CA VAL A 100 -0.91 -0.27 7.44
C VAL A 100 -1.21 -0.30 5.95
N SER A 101 -0.41 0.36 5.11
CA SER A 101 -0.59 0.40 3.66
C SER A 101 -0.56 -1.01 3.05
N ARG A 102 0.44 -1.83 3.40
CA ARG A 102 0.54 -3.21 2.89
C ARG A 102 -0.60 -4.11 3.34
N GLN A 103 -1.02 -3.99 4.60
CA GLN A 103 -2.14 -4.77 5.11
C GLN A 103 -3.44 -4.45 4.38
N ARG A 104 -3.65 -3.18 4.01
CA ARG A 104 -4.81 -2.75 3.25
C ARG A 104 -4.86 -3.36 1.85
N GLU A 105 -3.72 -3.50 1.17
CA GLU A 105 -3.64 -4.19 -0.11
C GLU A 105 -4.13 -5.64 -0.01
N TYR A 106 -3.69 -6.37 1.01
CA TYR A 106 -4.15 -7.76 1.22
C TYR A 106 -5.65 -7.85 1.53
N VAL A 107 -6.18 -6.90 2.30
CA VAL A 107 -7.61 -6.83 2.59
C VAL A 107 -8.39 -6.46 1.32
N ALA A 108 -7.88 -5.53 0.50
CA ALA A 108 -8.49 -5.15 -0.76
C ALA A 108 -8.49 -6.32 -1.76
N ASP A 109 -7.40 -7.09 -1.83
CA ASP A 109 -7.33 -8.30 -2.66
C ASP A 109 -8.41 -9.33 -2.25
N ALA A 110 -8.52 -9.61 -0.96
CA ALA A 110 -9.51 -10.55 -0.45
C ALA A 110 -10.95 -10.05 -0.67
N THR A 111 -11.23 -8.79 -0.33
CA THR A 111 -12.56 -8.19 -0.53
C THR A 111 -12.91 -8.08 -2.02
N GLY A 112 -11.96 -7.78 -2.89
CA GLY A 112 -12.14 -7.74 -4.34
C GLY A 112 -12.46 -9.12 -4.90
N ALA A 113 -11.75 -10.15 -4.44
CA ALA A 113 -12.04 -11.54 -4.79
C ALA A 113 -13.46 -11.98 -4.35
N GLU A 114 -13.90 -11.59 -3.14
CA GLU A 114 -15.25 -11.83 -2.66
C GLU A 114 -16.30 -11.11 -3.51
N LEU A 115 -16.06 -9.84 -3.87
CA LEU A 115 -16.99 -9.04 -4.70
C LEU A 115 -17.19 -9.64 -6.08
N LEU A 116 -16.13 -10.20 -6.67
CA LEU A 116 -16.17 -10.84 -7.98
C LEU A 116 -16.63 -12.30 -7.91
N GLY A 117 -16.51 -12.94 -6.73
CA GLY A 117 -16.74 -14.37 -6.54
C GLY A 117 -15.61 -15.26 -7.09
N ASP A 118 -14.52 -14.67 -7.57
CA ASP A 118 -13.38 -15.38 -8.16
C ASP A 118 -12.09 -14.59 -7.92
N PRO A 119 -11.07 -15.14 -7.23
CA PRO A 119 -9.79 -14.47 -7.00
C PRO A 119 -8.84 -14.53 -8.21
N LEU A 120 -9.05 -15.43 -9.19
CA LEU A 120 -8.11 -15.65 -10.29
C LEU A 120 -7.97 -14.46 -11.24
N PRO A 121 -9.04 -13.73 -11.62
CA PRO A 121 -8.91 -12.59 -12.51
C PRO A 121 -7.95 -11.52 -12.00
N LEU A 122 -7.97 -11.24 -10.69
CA LEU A 122 -7.02 -10.30 -10.09
C LEU A 122 -5.59 -10.86 -10.05
N ALA A 123 -5.42 -12.16 -9.74
CA ALA A 123 -4.11 -12.80 -9.75
C ALA A 123 -3.46 -12.73 -11.15
N ASP A 124 -4.23 -13.06 -12.18
CA ASP A 124 -3.78 -13.04 -13.58
C ASP A 124 -3.47 -11.60 -14.04
N ALA A 125 -4.31 -10.63 -13.64
CA ALA A 125 -4.07 -9.20 -13.91
C ALA A 125 -2.75 -8.71 -13.31
N LEU A 126 -2.47 -9.05 -12.06
CA LEU A 126 -1.23 -8.67 -11.38
C LEU A 126 -0.01 -9.23 -12.11
N GLU A 127 -0.04 -10.49 -12.54
CA GLU A 127 1.06 -11.11 -13.31
C GLU A 127 1.22 -10.47 -14.69
N SER A 128 0.12 -10.16 -15.39
CA SER A 128 0.14 -9.50 -16.71
C SER A 128 0.71 -8.09 -16.63
N LEU A 129 0.33 -7.34 -15.60
CA LEU A 129 0.86 -5.99 -15.36
C LEU A 129 2.35 -6.01 -14.98
N HIS A 130 2.77 -7.00 -14.19
CA HIS A 130 4.17 -7.15 -13.82
C HIS A 130 5.04 -7.42 -15.04
N ARG A 131 4.66 -8.38 -15.88
CA ARG A 131 5.35 -8.66 -17.15
C ARG A 131 5.40 -7.43 -18.07
N SER A 132 4.31 -6.67 -18.14
CA SER A 132 4.26 -5.45 -18.95
C SER A 132 5.19 -4.36 -18.43
N ALA A 133 5.31 -4.20 -17.11
CA ALA A 133 6.20 -3.23 -16.48
C ALA A 133 7.68 -3.55 -16.64
N GLU A 134 8.05 -4.85 -16.80
CA GLU A 134 9.42 -5.26 -17.11
C GLU A 134 9.84 -4.91 -18.55
N VAL A 135 8.89 -4.94 -19.48
CA VAL A 135 9.16 -4.74 -20.91
C VAL A 135 9.08 -3.27 -21.32
N ILE A 136 8.21 -2.50 -20.68
CA ILE A 136 7.94 -1.10 -21.03
C ILE A 136 8.45 -0.19 -19.91
N PRO A 137 9.65 0.43 -20.03
CA PRO A 137 10.11 1.39 -19.06
C PRO A 137 9.18 2.60 -19.00
N MET A 138 8.45 2.78 -17.92
CA MET A 138 7.62 3.96 -17.72
C MET A 138 8.39 5.03 -16.96
N LYS A 139 8.43 6.25 -17.48
CA LYS A 139 8.86 7.43 -16.73
C LYS A 139 7.69 7.85 -15.83
N VAL A 140 7.73 7.45 -14.58
CA VAL A 140 6.69 7.76 -13.61
C VAL A 140 7.21 8.81 -12.65
N ASN A 141 6.35 9.80 -12.33
CA ASN A 141 6.62 10.71 -11.24
C ASN A 141 6.58 9.92 -9.92
N PRO A 142 7.64 9.92 -9.09
CA PRO A 142 7.66 9.20 -7.81
C PRO A 142 6.49 9.56 -6.88
N ALA A 143 5.98 10.79 -6.96
CA ALA A 143 4.81 11.21 -6.17
C ALA A 143 3.50 10.52 -6.58
N ALA A 144 3.44 9.95 -7.78
CA ALA A 144 2.29 9.21 -8.29
C ALA A 144 2.39 7.68 -8.06
N GLU A 145 3.51 7.20 -7.50
CA GLU A 145 3.74 5.77 -7.23
C GLU A 145 2.58 5.09 -6.49
N PRO A 146 1.98 5.68 -5.44
CA PRO A 146 0.87 5.06 -4.71
C PRO A 146 -0.42 4.89 -5.52
N LEU A 147 -0.52 5.50 -6.70
CA LEU A 147 -1.69 5.42 -7.58
C LEU A 147 -1.63 4.25 -8.58
N TYR A 148 -0.50 3.53 -8.63
CA TYR A 148 -0.32 2.40 -9.53
C TYR A 148 -0.53 1.09 -8.76
N ILE A 149 -1.35 0.20 -9.30
CA ILE A 149 -1.61 -1.14 -8.73
C ILE A 149 -0.34 -2.02 -8.74
N VAL A 150 0.56 -1.77 -9.68
CA VAL A 150 1.90 -2.36 -9.77
C VAL A 150 2.92 -1.24 -9.83
N ASN A 151 3.90 -1.28 -8.93
CA ASN A 151 4.92 -0.25 -8.88
C ASN A 151 5.88 -0.34 -10.06
N PRO A 152 5.83 0.58 -11.03
CA PRO A 152 6.68 0.55 -12.22
C PRO A 152 8.15 0.85 -11.92
N LEU A 153 8.47 1.44 -10.77
CA LEU A 153 9.85 1.77 -10.36
C LEU A 153 10.59 0.54 -9.82
N HIS A 154 9.86 -0.47 -9.32
CA HIS A 154 10.46 -1.68 -8.78
C HIS A 154 10.72 -2.77 -9.82
N ALA A 155 10.06 -2.75 -10.96
CA ALA A 155 10.30 -3.70 -12.06
C ALA A 155 11.74 -3.65 -12.56
N ASN A 156 12.42 -2.49 -12.46
CA ASN A 156 13.80 -2.29 -12.92
C ASN A 156 14.86 -2.29 -11.81
N ALA A 157 14.49 -2.52 -10.56
CA ALA A 157 15.43 -2.41 -9.44
C ALA A 157 15.98 -3.78 -9.03
N ARG A 158 17.08 -4.21 -9.62
CA ARG A 158 17.94 -5.30 -9.12
C ARG A 158 18.55 -4.95 -7.76
N GLY A 159 17.77 -4.94 -6.68
CA GLY A 159 18.31 -4.55 -5.38
C GLY A 159 17.48 -5.04 -4.19
N GLY A 160 18.13 -5.85 -3.43
CA GLY A 160 17.96 -6.56 -2.20
C GLY A 160 16.77 -6.29 -1.24
N ARG A 161 16.59 -7.23 -0.30
CA ARG A 161 15.56 -7.30 0.77
C ARG A 161 15.27 -6.00 1.54
N ALA A 162 16.20 -5.04 1.58
CA ALA A 162 16.02 -3.77 2.28
C ALA A 162 14.98 -2.85 1.62
N LYS A 163 14.75 -2.96 0.29
CA LYS A 163 13.74 -2.14 -0.42
C LYS A 163 12.30 -2.56 -0.11
N GLY A 164 12.06 -3.80 0.29
CA GLY A 164 10.72 -4.28 0.61
C GLY A 164 10.09 -3.66 1.86
N LEU A 165 10.89 -3.19 2.83
CA LEU A 165 10.38 -2.57 4.07
C LEU A 165 9.81 -1.18 3.83
N PHE A 166 10.31 -0.46 2.84
CA PHE A 166 9.91 0.91 2.50
C PHE A 166 9.01 1.00 1.26
N SER A 167 8.52 -0.15 0.76
CA SER A 167 7.52 -0.16 -0.32
C SER A 167 6.12 0.01 0.24
N THR A 168 5.33 0.87 -0.41
CA THR A 168 3.90 1.08 -0.10
C THR A 168 3.04 -0.12 -0.48
N HIS A 169 3.48 -0.91 -1.46
CA HIS A 169 2.80 -2.13 -1.89
C HIS A 169 3.56 -3.38 -1.44
N PRO A 170 2.84 -4.47 -1.09
CA PRO A 170 3.46 -5.76 -0.81
C PRO A 170 4.09 -6.36 -2.08
N PRO A 171 5.01 -7.34 -1.92
CA PRO A 171 5.54 -8.08 -3.05
C PRO A 171 4.43 -8.71 -3.89
N MET A 172 4.54 -8.57 -5.20
CA MET A 172 3.55 -9.07 -6.16
C MET A 172 3.34 -10.58 -6.02
N GLU A 173 4.44 -11.32 -5.89
CA GLU A 173 4.44 -12.78 -5.79
C GLU A 173 3.64 -13.24 -4.55
N GLU A 174 3.68 -12.47 -3.47
CA GLU A 174 2.92 -12.78 -2.26
C GLU A 174 1.43 -12.53 -2.45
N ARG A 175 1.04 -11.43 -3.10
CA ARG A 175 -0.36 -11.13 -3.45
C ARG A 175 -0.94 -12.23 -4.34
N VAL A 176 -0.26 -12.56 -5.44
CA VAL A 176 -0.67 -13.63 -6.37
C VAL A 176 -0.79 -14.96 -5.65
N SER A 177 0.21 -15.33 -4.83
CA SER A 177 0.18 -16.57 -4.06
C SER A 177 -1.01 -16.65 -3.12
N ARG A 178 -1.39 -15.55 -2.46
CA ARG A 178 -2.57 -15.49 -1.58
C ARG A 178 -3.87 -15.67 -2.36
N LEU A 179 -4.04 -14.95 -3.48
CA LEU A 179 -5.22 -15.05 -4.34
C LEU A 179 -5.39 -16.47 -4.91
N ARG A 180 -4.31 -17.09 -5.39
CA ARG A 180 -4.34 -18.47 -5.90
C ARG A 180 -4.68 -19.50 -4.82
N ARG A 181 -4.22 -19.30 -3.57
CA ARG A 181 -4.64 -20.14 -2.44
C ARG A 181 -6.12 -20.00 -2.11
N MET A 182 -6.67 -18.79 -2.19
CA MET A 182 -8.11 -18.55 -2.02
C MET A 182 -8.93 -19.32 -3.06
N ALA A 183 -8.51 -19.33 -4.34
CA ALA A 183 -9.14 -20.10 -5.39
C ALA A 183 -9.15 -21.62 -5.11
N GLY A 184 -8.02 -22.15 -4.60
CA GLY A 184 -7.91 -23.56 -4.22
C GLY A 184 -8.81 -23.94 -3.04
N ALA A 185 -8.93 -23.06 -2.03
CA ALA A 185 -9.81 -23.27 -0.89
C ALA A 185 -11.29 -23.27 -1.30
N SER A 186 -11.72 -22.32 -2.12
CA SER A 186 -13.09 -22.25 -2.64
C SER A 186 -13.47 -23.48 -3.47
N SER A 187 -12.53 -24.05 -4.24
CA SER A 187 -12.76 -25.26 -5.03
C SER A 187 -12.97 -26.50 -4.15
N LEU A 188 -12.33 -26.56 -2.98
CA LEU A 188 -12.48 -27.67 -2.03
C LEU A 188 -13.83 -27.62 -1.29
N GLU A 189 -14.34 -26.45 -0.98
CA GLU A 189 -15.66 -26.28 -0.35
C GLU A 189 -16.79 -26.71 -1.28
N ILE A 190 -16.72 -26.42 -2.59
CA ILE A 190 -17.72 -26.83 -3.58
C ILE A 190 -17.71 -28.33 -3.80
N ALA A 191 -16.57 -29.00 -3.66
CA ALA A 191 -16.43 -30.44 -3.85
C ALA A 191 -16.97 -31.30 -2.67
N THR A 192 -17.36 -30.66 -1.56
CA THR A 192 -17.82 -31.37 -0.33
C THR A 192 -19.34 -31.41 -0.18
N PHE A 193 -20.09 -30.93 -1.17
CA PHE A 193 -21.57 -31.07 -1.33
C PHE A 193 -21.88 -31.99 -2.49
#